data_35b3baffccd9499a665b345a08943ded
#
_entry.id   35b3baffccd9499a665b345a08943ded
#
_cell.length_a   1.000
_cell.length_b   1.000
_cell.length_c   1.000
_cell.angle_alpha   90.00
_cell.angle_beta   90.00
_cell.angle_gamma   90.00
#
_symmetry.space_group_name_H-M   'P 1'
#
loop_
_entity.id
_entity.type
_entity.pdbx_description
1 polymer ?
#
loop_
_entity_poly.entity_id
_entity_poly.type
_entity_poly.pdbx_seq_one_letter_code
_entity_poly.pdbx_strand_id
1 'polypeptide(L)'
;FAVVREASKRVMKMRHFDVQLLGGMALHHGKIAEMRTGEGKTLTSTLPVYLNALTGNGVHVVTVNDYLASRDAETMRPLYNFLGLSVGVNLPQAPREDKQLAYLADITYGTNNEYGFDYLRDNMVYDKADRVQRGLNFAIVDEVDSILIDEARTPLIISGPAEDNTAMYQ
;
A
#
# COMPACT_ATOMS: atom_id res chain seq x y z
N PHE A 1 -12.08 14.89 5.68
CA PHE A 1 -11.49 15.54 4.50
C PHE A 1 -11.09 17.00 4.77
N ALA A 2 -11.90 17.80 5.45
CA ALA A 2 -11.55 19.19 5.79
C ALA A 2 -10.24 19.30 6.57
N VAL A 3 -10.01 18.42 7.54
CA VAL A 3 -8.78 18.36 8.35
C VAL A 3 -7.57 18.09 7.49
N VAL A 4 -7.64 17.10 6.58
CA VAL A 4 -6.53 16.76 5.67
C VAL A 4 -6.24 17.91 4.71
N ARG A 5 -7.28 18.54 4.16
CA ARG A 5 -7.14 19.70 3.27
C ARG A 5 -6.40 20.86 3.94
N GLU A 6 -6.75 21.17 5.18
CA GLU A 6 -6.10 22.23 5.95
C GLU A 6 -4.69 21.84 6.37
N ALA A 7 -4.46 20.60 6.81
CA ALA A 7 -3.15 20.09 7.16
C ALA A 7 -2.19 20.11 5.96
N SER A 8 -2.64 19.67 4.80
CA SER A 8 -1.86 19.71 3.55
C SER A 8 -1.46 21.14 3.18
N LYS A 9 -2.38 22.08 3.31
CA LYS A 9 -2.07 23.50 3.09
C LYS A 9 -0.97 24.01 4.03
N ARG A 10 -1.03 23.61 5.31
CA ARG A 10 -0.06 24.08 6.33
C ARG A 10 1.31 23.44 6.15
N VAL A 11 1.36 22.13 5.96
CA VAL A 11 2.59 21.34 5.95
C VAL A 11 3.25 21.34 4.58
N MET A 12 2.48 21.06 3.53
CA MET A 12 2.97 20.85 2.17
C MET A 12 2.80 22.07 1.26
N LYS A 13 2.11 23.12 1.73
CA LYS A 13 1.73 24.29 0.94
C LYS A 13 0.82 23.94 -0.27
N MET A 14 0.18 22.78 -0.23
CA MET A 14 -0.73 22.30 -1.26
C MET A 14 -2.14 22.20 -0.71
N ARG A 15 -3.09 22.87 -1.36
CA ARG A 15 -4.51 22.78 -1.00
C ARG A 15 -5.23 21.91 -2.02
N HIS A 16 -5.92 20.90 -1.56
CA HIS A 16 -6.76 20.06 -2.43
C HIS A 16 -7.79 20.87 -3.18
N PHE A 17 -7.94 20.62 -4.47
CA PHE A 17 -9.03 21.16 -5.28
C PHE A 17 -10.33 20.42 -4.98
N ASP A 18 -11.47 21.05 -5.28
CA ASP A 18 -12.78 20.44 -4.99
C ASP A 18 -12.99 19.13 -5.77
N VAL A 19 -12.49 19.04 -7.02
CA VAL A 19 -12.52 17.82 -7.81
C VAL A 19 -11.72 16.67 -7.15
N GLN A 20 -10.63 16.98 -6.44
CA GLN A 20 -9.87 15.98 -5.68
C GLN A 20 -10.64 15.51 -4.44
N LEU A 21 -11.44 16.36 -3.81
CA LEU A 21 -12.35 15.93 -2.74
C LEU A 21 -13.39 14.93 -3.27
N LEU A 22 -13.95 15.19 -4.45
CA LEU A 22 -14.90 14.27 -5.09
C LEU A 22 -14.23 12.93 -5.42
N GLY A 23 -13.01 12.96 -5.97
CA GLY A 23 -12.21 11.76 -6.21
C GLY A 23 -11.93 10.96 -4.94
N GLY A 24 -11.55 11.65 -3.86
CA GLY A 24 -11.34 11.03 -2.55
C GLY A 24 -12.60 10.38 -1.97
N MET A 25 -13.77 10.99 -2.15
CA MET A 25 -15.05 10.40 -1.75
C MET A 25 -15.38 9.15 -2.57
N ALA A 26 -15.17 9.19 -3.88
CA ALA A 26 -15.39 8.04 -4.74
C ALA A 26 -14.51 6.84 -4.32
N LEU A 27 -13.22 7.08 -4.05
CA LEU A 27 -12.29 6.07 -3.57
C LEU A 27 -12.71 5.51 -2.19
N HIS A 28 -13.14 6.35 -1.25
CA HIS A 28 -13.63 5.89 0.05
C HIS A 28 -14.85 4.96 -0.07
N HIS A 29 -15.71 5.21 -1.05
CA HIS A 29 -16.86 4.37 -1.35
C HIS A 29 -16.54 3.12 -2.18
N GLY A 30 -15.27 2.77 -2.35
CA GLY A 30 -14.83 1.57 -3.09
C GLY A 30 -15.05 1.68 -4.60
N LYS A 31 -15.02 2.88 -5.15
CA LYS A 31 -15.20 3.14 -6.58
C LYS A 31 -13.87 3.47 -7.24
N ILE A 32 -13.83 3.36 -8.56
CA ILE A 32 -12.71 3.82 -9.38
C ILE A 32 -12.87 5.33 -9.64
N ALA A 33 -11.83 6.09 -9.32
CA ALA A 33 -11.74 7.51 -9.67
C ALA A 33 -10.75 7.66 -10.82
N GLU A 34 -11.26 7.95 -12.01
CA GLU A 34 -10.43 8.24 -13.17
C GLU A 34 -9.89 9.67 -13.08
N MET A 35 -8.57 9.80 -13.08
CA MET A 35 -7.88 11.09 -13.05
C MET A 35 -6.72 11.04 -14.04
N ARG A 36 -6.57 12.10 -14.83
CA ARG A 36 -5.48 12.24 -15.80
C ARG A 36 -4.14 12.41 -15.10
N THR A 37 -3.07 12.08 -15.81
CA THR A 37 -1.70 12.36 -15.35
C THR A 37 -1.55 13.86 -15.06
N GLY A 38 -0.93 14.18 -13.91
CA GLY A 38 -0.75 15.56 -13.46
C GLY A 38 -1.91 16.17 -12.66
N GLU A 39 -3.05 15.49 -12.52
CA GLU A 39 -4.18 15.98 -11.72
C GLU A 39 -4.05 15.75 -10.21
N GLY A 40 -2.91 15.24 -9.76
CA GLY A 40 -2.60 15.11 -8.34
C GLY A 40 -3.24 13.90 -7.67
N LYS A 41 -3.21 12.73 -8.31
CA LYS A 41 -3.71 11.46 -7.77
C LYS A 41 -3.14 11.15 -6.38
N THR A 42 -1.83 11.31 -6.20
CA THR A 42 -1.15 11.06 -4.91
C THR A 42 -1.71 11.94 -3.78
N LEU A 43 -1.99 13.22 -4.07
CA LEU A 43 -2.59 14.12 -3.09
C LEU A 43 -4.07 13.76 -2.82
N THR A 44 -4.81 13.37 -3.86
CA THR A 44 -6.21 12.92 -3.74
C THR A 44 -6.33 11.70 -2.84
N SER A 45 -5.42 10.74 -2.97
CA SER A 45 -5.43 9.50 -2.18
C SER A 45 -5.26 9.74 -0.68
N THR A 46 -4.63 10.85 -0.27
CA THR A 46 -4.44 11.18 1.15
C THR A 46 -5.76 11.34 1.90
N LEU A 47 -6.82 11.74 1.23
CA LEU A 47 -8.14 11.96 1.83
C LEU A 47 -8.78 10.66 2.33
N PRO A 48 -9.01 9.64 1.49
CA PRO A 48 -9.56 8.36 1.93
C PRO A 48 -8.55 7.57 2.78
N VAL A 49 -7.25 7.69 2.53
CA VAL A 49 -6.23 7.03 3.33
C VAL A 49 -6.29 7.50 4.78
N TYR A 50 -6.29 8.80 5.03
CA TYR A 50 -6.43 9.34 6.38
C TYR A 50 -7.72 8.87 7.05
N LEU A 51 -8.85 8.99 6.37
CA LEU A 51 -10.16 8.63 6.94
C LEU A 51 -10.21 7.15 7.37
N ASN A 52 -9.71 6.25 6.54
CA ASN A 52 -9.72 4.82 6.85
C ASN A 52 -8.61 4.41 7.82
N ALA A 53 -7.49 5.15 7.89
CA ALA A 53 -6.44 4.92 8.87
C ALA A 53 -6.87 5.23 10.31
N LEU A 54 -7.87 6.09 10.51
CA LEU A 54 -8.40 6.42 11.84
C LEU A 54 -8.98 5.21 12.58
N THR A 55 -9.30 4.13 11.88
CA THR A 55 -9.75 2.88 12.52
C THR A 55 -8.66 2.15 13.28
N GLY A 56 -7.38 2.48 13.03
CA GLY A 56 -6.23 1.78 13.59
C GLY A 56 -5.95 0.40 12.98
N ASN A 57 -6.73 -0.02 11.98
CA ASN A 57 -6.62 -1.35 11.37
C ASN A 57 -5.64 -1.42 10.18
N GLY A 58 -5.04 -0.29 9.82
CA GLY A 58 -4.08 -0.18 8.72
C GLY A 58 -4.71 0.08 7.36
N VAL A 59 -3.99 0.85 6.56
CA VAL A 59 -4.34 1.16 5.18
C VAL A 59 -3.16 0.80 4.29
N HIS A 60 -3.41 0.06 3.21
CA HIS A 60 -2.41 -0.25 2.20
C HIS A 60 -2.53 0.70 1.01
N VAL A 61 -1.43 1.29 0.60
CA VAL A 61 -1.32 2.07 -0.64
C VAL A 61 -0.47 1.26 -1.62
N VAL A 62 -1.11 0.83 -2.69
CA VAL A 62 -0.53 -0.11 -3.66
C VAL A 62 -0.08 0.66 -4.89
N THR A 63 1.18 0.51 -5.26
CA THR A 63 1.81 1.12 -6.44
C THR A 63 2.40 0.05 -7.37
N VAL A 64 2.83 0.45 -8.55
CA VAL A 64 3.36 -0.48 -9.56
C VAL A 64 4.84 -0.83 -9.37
N ASN A 65 5.61 -0.04 -8.62
CA ASN A 65 7.02 -0.31 -8.34
C ASN A 65 7.49 0.29 -7.02
N ASP A 66 8.64 -0.23 -6.53
CA ASP A 66 9.20 0.14 -5.22
C ASP A 66 9.69 1.59 -5.15
N TYR A 67 10.15 2.13 -6.28
CA TYR A 67 10.57 3.53 -6.35
C TYR A 67 9.38 4.46 -6.08
N LEU A 68 8.23 4.21 -6.72
CA LEU A 68 7.02 4.99 -6.49
C LEU A 68 6.51 4.81 -5.06
N ALA A 69 6.52 3.59 -4.53
CA ALA A 69 6.12 3.32 -3.16
C ALA A 69 6.95 4.15 -2.16
N SER A 70 8.27 4.12 -2.30
CA SER A 70 9.19 4.88 -1.44
C SER A 70 9.04 6.40 -1.61
N ARG A 71 9.00 6.87 -2.85
CA ARG A 71 8.87 8.30 -3.18
C ARG A 71 7.56 8.88 -2.61
N ASP A 72 6.45 8.20 -2.84
CA ASP A 72 5.14 8.69 -2.43
C ASP A 72 4.98 8.63 -0.91
N ALA A 73 5.50 7.58 -0.26
CA ALA A 73 5.56 7.49 1.19
C ALA A 73 6.37 8.66 1.78
N GLU A 74 7.58 8.93 1.29
CA GLU A 74 8.42 10.01 1.79
C GLU A 74 7.80 11.40 1.53
N THR A 75 7.18 11.58 0.37
CA THR A 75 6.51 12.84 0.02
C THR A 75 5.31 13.13 0.92
N MET A 76 4.51 12.09 1.27
CA MET A 76 3.29 12.26 2.06
C MET A 76 3.51 12.07 3.56
N ARG A 77 4.64 11.50 3.99
CA ARG A 77 4.99 11.30 5.40
C ARG A 77 4.85 12.56 6.27
N PRO A 78 5.32 13.76 5.84
CA PRO A 78 5.14 14.98 6.64
C PRO A 78 3.67 15.29 6.94
N LEU A 79 2.77 15.07 5.97
CA LEU A 79 1.33 15.28 6.14
C LEU A 79 0.75 14.29 7.15
N TYR A 80 1.02 13.00 6.97
CA TYR A 80 0.48 11.98 7.86
C TYR A 80 1.03 12.08 9.28
N ASN A 81 2.33 12.34 9.43
CA ASN A 81 2.94 12.55 10.74
C ASN A 81 2.36 13.78 11.46
N PHE A 82 2.09 14.87 10.74
CA PHE A 82 1.42 16.04 11.32
C PHE A 82 0.00 15.70 11.81
N LEU A 83 -0.66 14.75 11.16
CA LEU A 83 -1.99 14.26 11.54
C LEU A 83 -1.94 13.11 12.58
N GLY A 84 -0.74 12.76 13.06
CA GLY A 84 -0.55 11.75 14.10
C GLY A 84 -0.56 10.31 13.61
N LEU A 85 -0.38 10.08 12.30
CA LEU A 85 -0.34 8.76 11.68
C LEU A 85 1.08 8.34 11.31
N SER A 86 1.40 7.07 11.51
CA SER A 86 2.66 6.44 11.12
C SER A 86 2.62 5.93 9.68
N VAL A 87 3.78 5.98 9.00
CA VAL A 87 3.93 5.53 7.61
C VAL A 87 5.07 4.52 7.51
N GLY A 88 4.76 3.34 7.00
CA GLY A 88 5.71 2.28 6.66
C GLY A 88 5.83 2.10 5.14
N VAL A 89 6.94 1.51 4.71
CA VAL A 89 7.18 1.10 3.32
C VAL A 89 7.54 -0.37 3.30
N ASN A 90 6.78 -1.15 2.55
CA ASN A 90 7.03 -2.56 2.36
C ASN A 90 7.92 -2.75 1.12
N LEU A 91 9.20 -3.02 1.35
CA LEU A 91 10.20 -3.22 0.30
C LEU A 91 10.48 -4.71 0.07
N PRO A 92 10.82 -5.10 -1.17
CA PRO A 92 11.27 -6.45 -1.45
C PRO A 92 12.55 -6.77 -0.68
N GLN A 93 12.72 -8.05 -0.30
CA GLN A 93 13.89 -8.56 0.42
C GLN A 93 14.15 -7.92 1.79
N ALA A 94 13.24 -7.09 2.31
CA ALA A 94 13.36 -6.59 3.68
C ALA A 94 13.27 -7.76 4.68
N PRO A 95 14.02 -7.70 5.79
CA PRO A 95 13.89 -8.66 6.89
C PRO A 95 12.44 -8.75 7.39
N ARG A 96 12.06 -9.92 7.91
CA ARG A 96 10.70 -10.13 8.43
C ARG A 96 10.30 -9.08 9.46
N GLU A 97 11.18 -8.75 10.37
CA GLU A 97 10.95 -7.77 11.44
C GLU A 97 10.63 -6.38 10.86
N ASP A 98 11.37 -5.96 9.85
CA ASP A 98 11.14 -4.68 9.17
C ASP A 98 9.80 -4.68 8.43
N LYS A 99 9.43 -5.80 7.80
CA LYS A 99 8.12 -5.96 7.17
C LYS A 99 6.99 -5.91 8.21
N GLN A 100 7.14 -6.60 9.35
CA GLN A 100 6.17 -6.53 10.44
C GLN A 100 5.98 -5.09 10.94
N LEU A 101 7.07 -4.35 11.14
CA LEU A 101 7.00 -2.94 11.52
C LEU A 101 6.31 -2.07 10.45
N ALA A 102 6.59 -2.32 9.17
CA ALA A 102 5.93 -1.61 8.07
C ALA A 102 4.42 -1.87 8.05
N TYR A 103 3.98 -3.12 8.26
CA TYR A 103 2.55 -3.46 8.31
C TYR A 103 1.85 -3.02 9.61
N LEU A 104 2.59 -2.80 10.69
CA LEU A 104 2.06 -2.23 11.94
C LEU A 104 1.82 -0.73 11.84
N ALA A 105 2.42 -0.05 10.88
CA ALA A 105 2.16 1.36 10.64
C ALA A 105 0.67 1.59 10.26
N ASP A 106 0.17 2.79 10.51
CA ASP A 106 -1.21 3.17 10.16
C ASP A 106 -1.43 3.14 8.64
N ILE A 107 -0.37 3.48 7.89
CA ILE A 107 -0.37 3.51 6.43
C ILE A 107 0.88 2.78 5.94
N THR A 108 0.69 1.79 5.06
CA THR A 108 1.79 1.03 4.46
C THR A 108 1.77 1.23 2.95
N TYR A 109 2.89 1.69 2.40
CA TYR A 109 3.12 1.78 0.96
C TYR A 109 3.87 0.53 0.48
N GLY A 110 3.52 0.02 -0.70
CA GLY A 110 4.20 -1.13 -1.29
C GLY A 110 3.69 -1.45 -2.68
N THR A 111 4.31 -2.42 -3.34
CA THR A 111 3.87 -2.89 -4.65
C THR A 111 2.82 -3.99 -4.52
N ASN A 112 1.99 -4.13 -5.55
CA ASN A 112 1.02 -5.22 -5.65
C ASN A 112 1.70 -6.59 -5.47
N ASN A 113 2.88 -6.78 -6.07
CA ASN A 113 3.63 -8.04 -5.99
C ASN A 113 4.08 -8.34 -4.57
N GLU A 114 4.65 -7.36 -3.84
CA GLU A 114 5.11 -7.58 -2.46
C GLU A 114 3.96 -7.86 -1.50
N TYR A 115 2.83 -7.17 -1.62
CA TYR A 115 1.63 -7.52 -0.85
C TYR A 115 1.17 -8.95 -1.12
N GLY A 116 1.16 -9.35 -2.39
CA GLY A 116 0.77 -10.70 -2.79
C GLY A 116 1.77 -11.76 -2.31
N PHE A 117 3.07 -11.54 -2.45
CA PHE A 117 4.09 -12.46 -1.95
C PHE A 117 4.06 -12.58 -0.43
N ASP A 118 3.89 -11.49 0.30
CA ASP A 118 3.77 -11.54 1.76
C ASP A 118 2.52 -12.31 2.19
N TYR A 119 1.39 -12.11 1.48
CA TYR A 119 0.18 -12.89 1.73
C TYR A 119 0.41 -14.40 1.51
N LEU A 120 1.09 -14.77 0.44
CA LEU A 120 1.42 -16.18 0.17
C LEU A 120 2.36 -16.74 1.25
N ARG A 121 3.41 -16.01 1.61
CA ARG A 121 4.36 -16.41 2.67
C ARG A 121 3.66 -16.56 4.03
N ASP A 122 2.76 -15.64 4.39
CA ASP A 122 1.99 -15.69 5.63
C ASP A 122 1.06 -16.91 5.74
N ASN A 123 0.61 -17.45 4.59
CA ASN A 123 -0.17 -18.68 4.56
C ASN A 123 0.68 -19.96 4.62
N MET A 124 1.99 -19.85 4.58
CA MET A 124 2.94 -20.97 4.66
C MET A 124 3.65 -21.08 6.02
N VAL A 125 3.50 -20.09 6.89
CA VAL A 125 4.15 -20.12 8.22
C VAL A 125 3.47 -21.11 9.14
N TYR A 126 4.25 -21.72 10.02
CA TYR A 126 3.75 -22.66 11.05
C TYR A 126 3.18 -21.92 12.27
N ASP A 127 3.80 -20.80 12.65
CA ASP A 127 3.35 -19.98 13.77
C ASP A 127 2.69 -18.69 13.27
N LYS A 128 1.56 -18.35 13.87
CA LYS A 128 0.85 -17.10 13.57
C LYS A 128 1.72 -15.86 13.87
N ALA A 129 2.62 -15.96 14.84
CA ALA A 129 3.55 -14.87 15.18
C ALA A 129 4.56 -14.57 14.06
N ASP A 130 4.79 -15.53 13.16
CA ASP A 130 5.69 -15.37 12.03
C ASP A 130 5.07 -14.61 10.85
N ARG A 131 3.76 -14.33 10.87
CA ARG A 131 3.10 -13.54 9.85
C ARG A 131 3.58 -12.09 9.89
N VAL A 132 3.69 -11.50 8.71
CA VAL A 132 4.05 -10.08 8.59
C VAL A 132 2.82 -9.19 8.47
N GLN A 133 1.76 -9.66 7.80
CA GLN A 133 0.52 -8.91 7.62
C GLN A 133 -0.40 -9.09 8.83
N ARG A 134 -1.00 -8.01 9.31
CA ARG A 134 -1.93 -8.05 10.44
C ARG A 134 -3.41 -8.21 10.05
N GLY A 135 -3.76 -7.96 8.80
CA GLY A 135 -5.12 -8.07 8.29
C GLY A 135 -5.37 -7.14 7.12
N LEU A 136 -6.52 -7.32 6.49
CA LEU A 136 -6.96 -6.52 5.35
C LEU A 136 -8.12 -5.64 5.79
N ASN A 137 -7.91 -4.31 5.77
CA ASN A 137 -8.92 -3.33 6.16
C ASN A 137 -9.34 -2.45 4.98
N PHE A 138 -8.38 -1.70 4.44
CA PHE A 138 -8.63 -0.78 3.33
C PHE A 138 -7.39 -0.68 2.45
N ALA A 139 -7.59 -0.61 1.14
CA ALA A 139 -6.50 -0.40 0.19
C ALA A 139 -6.87 0.66 -0.86
N ILE A 140 -5.89 1.47 -1.22
CA ILE A 140 -5.90 2.31 -2.43
C ILE A 140 -4.97 1.65 -3.43
N VAL A 141 -5.46 1.38 -4.62
CA VAL A 141 -4.68 0.81 -5.73
C VAL A 141 -4.48 1.90 -6.77
N ASP A 142 -3.25 2.33 -6.96
CA ASP A 142 -2.88 3.24 -8.06
C ASP A 142 -2.58 2.45 -9.33
N GLU A 143 -2.75 3.07 -10.50
CA GLU A 143 -2.52 2.40 -11.80
C GLU A 143 -3.32 1.09 -11.93
N VAL A 144 -4.58 1.13 -11.57
CA VAL A 144 -5.46 -0.06 -11.48
C VAL A 144 -5.64 -0.80 -12.79
N ASP A 145 -5.57 -0.11 -13.91
CA ASP A 145 -5.57 -0.66 -15.27
C ASP A 145 -4.34 -1.54 -15.52
N SER A 146 -3.16 -1.08 -15.12
CA SER A 146 -1.93 -1.88 -15.22
C SER A 146 -2.00 -3.12 -14.31
N ILE A 147 -2.37 -2.92 -13.05
CA ILE A 147 -2.33 -3.99 -12.04
C ILE A 147 -3.45 -5.02 -12.26
N LEU A 148 -4.69 -4.59 -12.49
CA LEU A 148 -5.86 -5.48 -12.51
C LEU A 148 -6.29 -5.90 -13.92
N ILE A 149 -5.75 -5.29 -14.97
CA ILE A 149 -6.07 -5.62 -16.36
C ILE A 149 -4.85 -6.20 -17.06
N ASP A 150 -3.79 -5.40 -17.23
CA ASP A 150 -2.61 -5.81 -18.03
C ASP A 150 -1.88 -6.99 -17.37
N GLU A 151 -1.66 -6.94 -16.06
CA GLU A 151 -0.95 -7.98 -15.30
C GLU A 151 -1.87 -9.00 -14.63
N ALA A 152 -3.18 -8.95 -14.87
CA ALA A 152 -4.18 -9.77 -14.17
C ALA A 152 -3.94 -11.29 -14.25
N ARG A 153 -3.24 -11.75 -15.29
CA ARG A 153 -2.94 -13.18 -15.50
C ARG A 153 -1.52 -13.57 -15.08
N THR A 154 -0.71 -12.63 -14.61
CA THR A 154 0.65 -12.92 -14.16
C THR A 154 0.59 -13.61 -12.80
N PRO A 155 0.97 -14.89 -12.69
CA PRO A 155 0.90 -15.59 -11.41
C PRO A 155 2.01 -15.14 -10.48
N LEU A 156 1.70 -14.99 -9.19
CA LEU A 156 2.71 -14.89 -8.14
C LEU A 156 3.09 -16.31 -7.70
N ILE A 157 4.36 -16.67 -7.91
CA ILE A 157 4.85 -18.01 -7.62
C ILE A 157 5.94 -17.94 -6.55
N ILE A 158 5.78 -18.70 -5.47
CA ILE A 158 6.82 -18.99 -4.49
C ILE A 158 7.25 -20.43 -4.72
N SER A 159 8.52 -20.65 -5.08
CA SER A 159 9.11 -21.98 -5.20
C SER A 159 10.23 -22.14 -4.17
N GLY A 160 10.27 -23.29 -3.52
CA GLY A 160 11.43 -23.75 -2.74
C GLY A 160 12.46 -24.46 -3.62
N PRO A 161 13.67 -24.74 -3.12
CA PRO A 161 14.59 -25.63 -3.79
C PRO A 161 13.92 -26.99 -3.99
N ALA A 162 14.01 -27.53 -5.21
CA ALA A 162 13.55 -28.89 -5.47
C ALA A 162 14.41 -29.84 -4.63
N GLU A 163 13.78 -30.80 -3.92
CA GLU A 163 14.52 -31.91 -3.35
C GLU A 163 15.13 -32.70 -4.48
N ASP A 164 16.47 -32.83 -4.43
CA ASP A 164 17.20 -33.64 -5.40
C ASP A 164 17.00 -35.12 -5.09
N ASN A 165 15.98 -35.70 -5.67
CA ASN A 165 15.65 -37.12 -5.55
C ASN A 165 16.40 -37.98 -6.59
N THR A 166 17.46 -37.48 -7.22
CA THR A 166 18.24 -38.18 -8.23
C THR A 166 18.83 -39.51 -7.71
N ALA A 167 19.07 -39.59 -6.40
CA ALA A 167 19.54 -40.82 -5.75
C ALA A 167 18.49 -41.95 -5.70
N MET A 168 17.21 -41.67 -5.94
CA MET A 168 16.15 -42.70 -5.98
C MET A 168 15.99 -43.37 -7.34
N TYR A 169 16.64 -42.83 -8.37
CA TYR A 169 16.54 -43.31 -9.76
C TYR A 169 17.82 -44.00 -10.24
N GLN A 170 18.80 -44.24 -9.37
CA GLN A 170 19.98 -45.10 -9.56
C GLN A 170 19.75 -46.43 -8.85
#